data_ea32b2dbdf98c9cb80d7d46f96d86915
#
_entry.id   ea32b2dbdf98c9cb80d7d46f96d86915
#
_cell.length_a   1.000
_cell.length_b   1.000
_cell.length_c   1.000
_cell.angle_alpha   90.00
_cell.angle_beta   90.00
_cell.angle_gamma   90.00
#
_symmetry.space_group_name_H-M   'P 1'
#
loop_
_entity.id
_entity.type
_entity.pdbx_description
1 polymer ?
#
loop_
_entity_poly.entity_id
_entity_poly.type
_entity_poly.pdbx_seq_one_letter_code
_entity_poly.pdbx_strand_id
1 'polypeptide(L)'
;MRDGNNTWRNTVLGVLGVSVLWPIIALADVTESRAPNIVLLLADDLGFADLGAYGSEIQTPNIDRLAASGMRFSNFHVAASCAPTRAMLMTGLDSHTVGVANIPEAIPDEQSHAPAYQGVLDTSVPTIAEMLQAAGYRTMMTGKWHLGLADGERPSQRGFDRALMLADTGADNWRQRSYLPIYAQANWYEDGEPTTLPDDFYSSEYLVDKAIEYIGSDADSQDPFFAYVAFQAVHIPVQAPAAFRDKYLQTYADGWHALRAARSQGLADTGILPSALQGLPMPTTPDWQTLTPEQQAFEARGMAVYAGMVDAMDHHIGRLVDHIDSIGELDNTIFIFLSDNGAEGSLATRLLGNSADAPVAPFKVWMRWAGYNTDSDTLGERDSYHDIGPAWASAAVGPLAWYKFFAGEGGLRVPLVISGFHNGQNIASQTGRVSHALGWATDIVPTVLSLAGVQTSTDFEGKNLAPLLSEDQPQVRGDDEGFGYELGGNKAWFQGDYKLAFNRFGDAPRWQLFNLKADLAETRDLSESESERFDAMRASYDAWAKAHGVLSVAPDYDQRQTVFSKGMRNRPGLLVGLTLVVLVPLLAVFFLVVRWFRRGKLA
;
A
#
# COMPACT_ATOMS: atom_id res chain seq x y z
N MET A 1 -86.14 -79.48 33.83
CA MET A 1 -85.34 -80.62 34.33
C MET A 1 -84.02 -80.60 33.59
N ARG A 2 -82.97 -80.45 34.36
CA ARG A 2 -81.56 -80.78 34.07
C ARG A 2 -80.90 -80.10 32.88
N ASP A 3 -80.02 -79.15 33.16
CA ASP A 3 -78.59 -79.30 33.50
C ASP A 3 -77.72 -79.59 32.32
N GLY A 4 -76.73 -78.85 32.09
CA GLY A 4 -75.58 -79.12 31.24
C GLY A 4 -74.66 -77.93 31.05
N ASN A 5 -73.82 -77.69 32.05
CA ASN A 5 -72.62 -76.85 31.97
C ASN A 5 -71.67 -77.28 30.88
N ASN A 6 -71.13 -76.40 30.10
CA ASN A 6 -69.83 -76.57 29.49
C ASN A 6 -69.08 -75.29 29.38
N THR A 7 -68.07 -75.13 30.17
CA THR A 7 -67.08 -74.07 30.23
C THR A 7 -66.09 -74.19 29.07
N TRP A 8 -66.00 -73.25 28.20
CA TRP A 8 -64.90 -73.07 27.27
C TRP A 8 -63.88 -72.09 27.79
N ARG A 9 -62.63 -72.53 28.01
CA ARG A 9 -61.46 -71.76 28.35
C ARG A 9 -60.96 -71.04 27.07
N ASN A 10 -61.08 -69.76 26.98
CA ASN A 10 -60.42 -68.96 25.95
C ASN A 10 -58.96 -68.73 26.38
N THR A 11 -58.03 -69.23 25.58
CA THR A 11 -56.58 -68.93 25.63
C THR A 11 -56.33 -67.69 24.80
N VAL A 12 -55.99 -66.62 25.43
CA VAL A 12 -55.58 -65.33 24.76
C VAL A 12 -54.08 -65.48 24.47
N LEU A 13 -53.73 -65.57 23.17
CA LEU A 13 -52.36 -65.44 22.67
C LEU A 13 -52.00 -63.97 22.64
N GLY A 14 -51.18 -63.54 23.57
CA GLY A 14 -50.58 -62.18 23.54
C GLY A 14 -49.47 -62.12 22.45
N VAL A 15 -49.73 -61.32 21.43
CA VAL A 15 -48.71 -60.94 20.44
C VAL A 15 -47.91 -59.73 21.04
N LEU A 16 -46.69 -60.05 21.45
CA LEU A 16 -45.68 -59.00 21.81
C LEU A 16 -45.19 -58.35 20.52
N GLY A 17 -45.72 -57.13 20.24
CA GLY A 17 -45.18 -56.27 19.19
C GLY A 17 -43.85 -55.68 19.65
N VAL A 18 -42.74 -56.18 19.12
CA VAL A 18 -41.41 -55.55 19.28
C VAL A 18 -41.37 -54.34 18.34
N SER A 19 -41.57 -53.16 18.89
CA SER A 19 -41.31 -51.89 18.20
C SER A 19 -39.79 -51.69 18.07
N VAL A 20 -39.23 -52.00 16.90
CA VAL A 20 -37.86 -51.66 16.54
C VAL A 20 -37.84 -50.14 16.27
N LEU A 21 -37.45 -49.37 17.27
CA LEU A 21 -37.04 -47.97 17.10
C LEU A 21 -35.71 -47.95 16.33
N TRP A 22 -35.76 -47.73 15.02
CA TRP A 22 -34.57 -47.35 14.30
C TRP A 22 -34.21 -45.92 14.70
N PRO A 23 -32.94 -45.64 15.17
CA PRO A 23 -32.49 -44.29 15.32
C PRO A 23 -32.46 -43.67 13.92
N ILE A 24 -33.22 -42.64 13.69
CA ILE A 24 -33.00 -41.70 12.58
C ILE A 24 -31.67 -41.02 12.93
N ILE A 25 -30.57 -41.54 12.40
CA ILE A 25 -29.31 -40.81 12.33
C ILE A 25 -29.62 -39.67 11.36
N ALA A 26 -29.89 -38.51 11.88
CA ALA A 26 -29.80 -37.27 11.09
C ALA A 26 -28.35 -37.25 10.59
N LEU A 27 -28.17 -37.57 9.30
CA LEU A 27 -26.98 -37.16 8.58
C LEU A 27 -26.98 -35.65 8.70
N ALA A 28 -26.23 -35.10 9.66
CA ALA A 28 -25.77 -33.75 9.56
C ALA A 28 -25.06 -33.70 8.20
N ASP A 29 -25.58 -32.91 7.27
CA ASP A 29 -24.84 -32.52 6.09
C ASP A 29 -23.51 -32.00 6.61
N VAL A 30 -22.48 -32.80 6.46
CA VAL A 30 -21.12 -32.31 6.54
C VAL A 30 -21.00 -31.45 5.27
N THR A 31 -21.42 -30.19 5.36
CA THR A 31 -21.06 -29.23 4.35
C THR A 31 -19.54 -29.29 4.28
N GLU A 32 -18.99 -29.82 3.20
CA GLU A 32 -17.57 -29.77 2.95
C GLU A 32 -17.14 -28.32 3.17
N SER A 33 -16.17 -28.11 4.08
CA SER A 33 -15.65 -26.79 4.38
C SER A 33 -15.04 -26.22 3.11
N ARG A 34 -15.74 -25.27 2.50
CA ARG A 34 -15.31 -24.60 1.28
C ARG A 34 -14.17 -23.65 1.62
N ALA A 35 -13.08 -23.65 0.85
CA ALA A 35 -12.02 -22.69 1.03
C ALA A 35 -12.55 -21.25 0.89
N PRO A 36 -12.09 -20.28 1.69
CA PRO A 36 -12.58 -18.90 1.64
C PRO A 36 -12.08 -18.16 0.40
N ASN A 37 -12.89 -17.27 -0.13
CA ASN A 37 -12.42 -16.26 -1.06
C ASN A 37 -11.51 -15.27 -0.32
N ILE A 38 -10.53 -14.70 -1.02
CA ILE A 38 -9.57 -13.76 -0.44
C ILE A 38 -9.49 -12.51 -1.31
N VAL A 39 -9.69 -11.35 -0.69
CA VAL A 39 -9.59 -10.04 -1.33
C VAL A 39 -8.48 -9.25 -0.64
N LEU A 40 -7.37 -9.02 -1.35
CA LEU A 40 -6.26 -8.19 -0.90
C LEU A 40 -6.38 -6.81 -1.53
N LEU A 41 -6.71 -5.81 -0.70
CA LEU A 41 -6.89 -4.41 -1.07
C LEU A 41 -5.63 -3.63 -0.69
N LEU A 42 -4.92 -3.11 -1.67
CA LEU A 42 -3.68 -2.38 -1.45
C LEU A 42 -3.82 -0.93 -1.88
N ALA A 43 -3.75 0.01 -0.91
CA ALA A 43 -3.61 1.43 -1.19
C ALA A 43 -2.15 1.77 -1.54
N ASP A 44 -1.94 2.84 -2.30
CA ASP A 44 -0.63 3.36 -2.72
C ASP A 44 -0.38 4.71 -2.02
N ASP A 45 0.66 4.79 -1.18
CA ASP A 45 1.06 6.00 -0.47
C ASP A 45 0.07 6.50 0.63
N LEU A 46 -0.79 5.64 1.16
CA LEU A 46 -1.74 6.02 2.21
C LEU A 46 -1.03 6.16 3.57
N GLY A 47 -1.21 7.29 4.24
CA GLY A 47 -0.65 7.53 5.56
C GLY A 47 -1.31 6.71 6.67
N PHE A 48 -0.56 6.46 7.75
CA PHE A 48 -1.02 5.66 8.91
C PHE A 48 -2.30 6.21 9.55
N ALA A 49 -2.52 7.52 9.49
CA ALA A 49 -3.64 8.21 10.14
C ALA A 49 -4.70 8.72 9.14
N ASP A 50 -4.84 8.10 7.96
CA ASP A 50 -5.76 8.56 6.91
C ASP A 50 -7.13 7.86 6.90
N LEU A 51 -7.35 6.84 7.74
CA LEU A 51 -8.62 6.09 7.79
C LEU A 51 -9.47 6.49 9.00
N GLY A 52 -10.79 6.53 8.84
CA GLY A 52 -11.74 6.77 9.95
C GLY A 52 -11.55 5.78 11.10
N ALA A 53 -11.37 4.49 10.80
CA ALA A 53 -11.05 3.45 11.79
C ALA A 53 -9.73 3.69 12.55
N TYR A 54 -8.86 4.58 12.04
CA TYR A 54 -7.63 5.06 12.67
C TYR A 54 -7.76 6.51 13.15
N GLY A 55 -8.97 7.06 13.21
CA GLY A 55 -9.26 8.36 13.80
C GLY A 55 -9.09 9.56 12.87
N SER A 56 -9.07 9.35 11.56
CA SER A 56 -9.06 10.41 10.55
C SER A 56 -10.41 11.11 10.44
N GLU A 57 -10.38 12.35 10.02
CA GLU A 57 -11.52 13.14 9.59
C GLU A 57 -12.04 12.73 8.19
N ILE A 58 -11.25 11.94 7.46
CA ILE A 58 -11.63 11.43 6.13
C ILE A 58 -12.68 10.33 6.29
N GLN A 59 -13.73 10.42 5.49
CA GLN A 59 -14.83 9.44 5.51
C GLN A 59 -14.41 8.15 4.79
N THR A 60 -14.26 7.06 5.56
CA THR A 60 -13.95 5.73 5.03
C THR A 60 -14.92 4.66 5.58
N PRO A 61 -16.27 4.86 5.43
CA PRO A 61 -17.26 4.03 6.12
C PRO A 61 -17.20 2.54 5.73
N ASN A 62 -16.72 2.19 4.53
CA ASN A 62 -16.64 0.82 4.07
C ASN A 62 -15.44 0.09 4.68
N ILE A 63 -14.25 0.71 4.69
CA ILE A 63 -13.06 0.21 5.37
C ILE A 63 -13.30 0.18 6.89
N ASP A 64 -13.97 1.20 7.45
CA ASP A 64 -14.32 1.26 8.87
C ASP A 64 -15.26 0.11 9.26
N ARG A 65 -16.21 -0.28 8.39
CA ARG A 65 -17.08 -1.46 8.57
C ARG A 65 -16.27 -2.76 8.57
N LEU A 66 -15.32 -2.93 7.66
CA LEU A 66 -14.39 -4.06 7.67
C LEU A 66 -13.56 -4.08 8.96
N ALA A 67 -13.04 -2.94 9.39
CA ALA A 67 -12.28 -2.82 10.63
C ALA A 67 -13.11 -3.14 11.87
N ALA A 68 -14.39 -2.74 11.91
CA ALA A 68 -15.31 -3.03 12.99
C ALA A 68 -15.70 -4.51 13.08
N SER A 69 -15.77 -5.22 11.95
CA SER A 69 -16.07 -6.65 11.89
C SER A 69 -14.83 -7.55 11.99
N GLY A 70 -13.62 -6.99 11.87
CA GLY A 70 -12.36 -7.70 11.88
C GLY A 70 -11.41 -7.25 12.99
N MET A 71 -10.12 -7.23 12.65
CA MET A 71 -9.02 -6.78 13.51
C MET A 71 -8.23 -5.68 12.83
N ARG A 72 -7.89 -4.63 13.58
CA ARG A 72 -6.96 -3.57 13.19
C ARG A 72 -5.59 -3.84 13.78
N PHE A 73 -4.54 -3.51 13.06
CA PHE A 73 -3.16 -3.66 13.52
C PHE A 73 -2.53 -2.28 13.70
N SER A 74 -2.04 -1.98 14.89
CA SER A 74 -1.38 -0.71 15.19
C SER A 74 0.14 -0.75 14.98
N ASN A 75 0.71 -1.93 14.73
CA ASN A 75 2.17 -2.16 14.70
C ASN A 75 2.61 -3.01 13.49
N PHE A 76 1.99 -2.74 12.34
CA PHE A 76 2.32 -3.41 11.09
C PHE A 76 3.21 -2.52 10.21
N HIS A 77 4.28 -3.11 9.68
CA HIS A 77 5.29 -2.40 8.93
C HIS A 77 5.46 -2.96 7.51
N VAL A 78 5.89 -2.10 6.62
CA VAL A 78 6.20 -2.38 5.21
C VAL A 78 7.51 -1.68 4.84
N ALA A 79 8.02 -1.88 3.62
CA ALA A 79 9.10 -1.01 3.14
C ALA A 79 8.57 0.41 2.89
N ALA A 80 9.43 1.43 3.07
CA ALA A 80 9.02 2.81 2.81
C ALA A 80 9.01 3.14 1.29
N SER A 81 8.63 2.18 0.46
CA SER A 81 8.51 2.33 -0.99
C SER A 81 7.70 1.20 -1.63
N CYS A 82 6.99 1.51 -2.71
CA CYS A 82 6.00 0.67 -3.37
C CYS A 82 6.54 -0.71 -3.81
N ALA A 83 7.51 -0.78 -4.74
CA ALA A 83 7.95 -2.04 -5.34
C ALA A 83 8.53 -3.03 -4.31
N PRO A 84 9.39 -2.63 -3.35
CA PRO A 84 9.85 -3.53 -2.30
C PRO A 84 8.72 -4.16 -1.49
N THR A 85 7.74 -3.36 -1.03
CA THR A 85 6.58 -3.89 -0.31
C THR A 85 5.76 -4.83 -1.17
N ARG A 86 5.49 -4.48 -2.43
CA ARG A 86 4.73 -5.32 -3.36
C ARG A 86 5.42 -6.66 -3.61
N ALA A 87 6.75 -6.68 -3.71
CA ALA A 87 7.54 -7.90 -3.82
C ALA A 87 7.38 -8.80 -2.58
N MET A 88 7.46 -8.22 -1.38
CA MET A 88 7.23 -8.94 -0.12
C MET A 88 5.80 -9.49 0.00
N LEU A 89 4.78 -8.71 -0.41
CA LEU A 89 3.37 -9.14 -0.42
C LEU A 89 3.09 -10.25 -1.43
N MET A 90 3.87 -10.34 -2.50
CA MET A 90 3.71 -11.41 -3.50
C MET A 90 4.45 -12.68 -3.13
N THR A 91 5.50 -12.64 -2.30
CA THR A 91 6.41 -13.78 -2.09
C THR A 91 6.52 -14.26 -0.64
N GLY A 92 6.26 -13.39 0.35
CA GLY A 92 6.53 -13.68 1.77
C GLY A 92 8.01 -13.70 2.13
N LEU A 93 8.87 -13.19 1.23
CA LEU A 93 10.32 -13.09 1.38
C LEU A 93 10.75 -11.61 1.39
N ASP A 94 11.92 -11.33 1.95
CA ASP A 94 12.50 -9.99 1.95
C ASP A 94 12.71 -9.47 0.51
N SER A 95 12.51 -8.19 0.31
CA SER A 95 12.59 -7.55 -1.01
C SER A 95 13.98 -7.68 -1.65
N HIS A 96 15.05 -7.69 -0.85
CA HIS A 96 16.41 -7.93 -1.34
C HIS A 96 16.61 -9.39 -1.80
N THR A 97 16.00 -10.35 -1.09
CA THR A 97 16.05 -11.78 -1.44
C THR A 97 15.46 -12.03 -2.83
N VAL A 98 14.42 -11.26 -3.20
CA VAL A 98 13.68 -11.43 -4.45
C VAL A 98 14.01 -10.40 -5.54
N GLY A 99 15.11 -9.66 -5.39
CA GLY A 99 15.64 -8.78 -6.43
C GLY A 99 15.07 -7.35 -6.45
N VAL A 100 14.23 -6.96 -5.50
CA VAL A 100 13.50 -5.68 -5.50
C VAL A 100 13.85 -4.83 -4.28
N ALA A 101 15.15 -4.62 -4.04
CA ALA A 101 15.63 -3.80 -2.92
C ALA A 101 15.19 -2.33 -2.98
N ASN A 102 14.86 -1.81 -4.18
CA ASN A 102 14.36 -0.46 -4.39
C ASN A 102 13.47 -0.43 -5.64
N ILE A 103 12.78 0.68 -5.88
CA ILE A 103 12.08 0.92 -7.14
C ILE A 103 13.11 0.94 -8.29
N PRO A 104 12.80 0.34 -9.45
CA PRO A 104 13.76 0.21 -10.57
C PRO A 104 14.29 1.56 -11.05
N GLU A 105 13.49 2.61 -10.95
CA GLU A 105 13.84 3.98 -11.34
C GLU A 105 14.94 4.58 -10.46
N ALA A 106 15.03 4.15 -9.19
CA ALA A 106 15.95 4.71 -8.19
C ALA A 106 17.22 3.89 -7.94
N ILE A 107 17.31 2.66 -8.45
CA ILE A 107 18.51 1.81 -8.28
C ILE A 107 19.69 2.44 -9.04
N PRO A 108 20.83 2.76 -8.37
CA PRO A 108 22.01 3.27 -9.05
C PRO A 108 22.59 2.24 -10.02
N ASP A 109 23.25 2.71 -11.10
CA ASP A 109 23.81 1.82 -12.13
C ASP A 109 24.85 0.84 -11.55
N GLU A 110 25.63 1.27 -10.53
CA GLU A 110 26.63 0.46 -9.87
C GLU A 110 26.05 -0.70 -9.05
N GLN A 111 24.77 -0.62 -8.66
CA GLN A 111 24.08 -1.69 -7.95
C GLN A 111 23.27 -2.59 -8.88
N SER A 112 22.93 -2.15 -10.08
CA SER A 112 21.97 -2.80 -10.98
C SER A 112 22.35 -4.21 -11.44
N HIS A 113 23.57 -4.65 -11.23
CA HIS A 113 24.03 -6.02 -11.54
C HIS A 113 24.03 -6.95 -10.33
N ALA A 114 23.77 -6.44 -9.13
CA ALA A 114 23.66 -7.28 -7.95
C ALA A 114 22.27 -7.96 -7.91
N PRO A 115 22.19 -9.24 -7.50
CA PRO A 115 20.92 -9.98 -7.49
C PRO A 115 19.79 -9.27 -6.74
N ALA A 116 20.10 -8.63 -5.60
CA ALA A 116 19.13 -7.90 -4.78
C ALA A 116 18.58 -6.62 -5.43
N TYR A 117 19.23 -6.08 -6.46
CA TYR A 117 18.95 -4.75 -7.04
C TYR A 117 18.57 -4.82 -8.52
N GLN A 118 17.82 -5.85 -8.92
CA GLN A 118 17.32 -5.96 -10.29
C GLN A 118 16.15 -5.00 -10.57
N GLY A 119 15.39 -4.62 -9.52
CA GLY A 119 14.20 -3.78 -9.62
C GLY A 119 12.99 -4.47 -10.26
N VAL A 120 13.11 -5.78 -10.50
CA VAL A 120 12.04 -6.68 -10.97
C VAL A 120 12.00 -7.93 -10.11
N LEU A 121 10.82 -8.50 -9.95
CA LEU A 121 10.63 -9.70 -9.13
C LEU A 121 11.30 -10.91 -9.78
N ASP A 122 12.14 -11.62 -9.02
CA ASP A 122 12.80 -12.84 -9.47
C ASP A 122 11.75 -13.88 -9.93
N THR A 123 11.83 -14.27 -11.19
CA THR A 123 10.89 -15.21 -11.80
C THR A 123 11.05 -16.65 -11.30
N SER A 124 12.13 -16.97 -10.61
CA SER A 124 12.35 -18.30 -9.99
C SER A 124 11.64 -18.45 -8.64
N VAL A 125 11.17 -17.34 -8.02
CA VAL A 125 10.48 -17.35 -6.74
C VAL A 125 8.96 -17.39 -6.99
N PRO A 126 8.22 -18.37 -6.45
CA PRO A 126 6.78 -18.44 -6.64
C PRO A 126 6.06 -17.30 -5.94
N THR A 127 5.03 -16.74 -6.59
CA THR A 127 4.14 -15.75 -6.02
C THR A 127 3.01 -16.40 -5.24
N ILE A 128 2.35 -15.62 -4.38
CA ILE A 128 1.12 -16.03 -3.69
C ILE A 128 0.03 -16.44 -4.69
N ALA A 129 -0.06 -15.76 -5.84
CA ALA A 129 -1.02 -16.08 -6.89
C ALA A 129 -0.73 -17.45 -7.53
N GLU A 130 0.54 -17.76 -7.85
CA GLU A 130 0.95 -19.08 -8.34
C GLU A 130 0.64 -20.20 -7.32
N MET A 131 0.87 -19.93 -6.02
CA MET A 131 0.58 -20.91 -4.96
C MET A 131 -0.93 -21.15 -4.79
N LEU A 132 -1.73 -20.09 -4.82
CA LEU A 132 -3.19 -20.20 -4.72
C LEU A 132 -3.81 -20.80 -5.99
N GLN A 133 -3.34 -20.45 -7.18
CA GLN A 133 -3.75 -21.04 -8.46
C GLN A 133 -3.49 -22.57 -8.46
N ALA A 134 -2.30 -22.98 -8.00
CA ALA A 134 -1.97 -24.40 -7.85
C ALA A 134 -2.87 -25.13 -6.84
N ALA A 135 -3.47 -24.41 -5.88
CA ALA A 135 -4.43 -24.91 -4.91
C ALA A 135 -5.90 -24.85 -5.41
N GLY A 136 -6.14 -24.46 -6.66
CA GLY A 136 -7.47 -24.43 -7.27
C GLY A 136 -8.23 -23.11 -7.11
N TYR A 137 -7.56 -22.03 -6.70
CA TYR A 137 -8.16 -20.69 -6.71
C TYR A 137 -8.22 -20.10 -8.11
N ARG A 138 -9.28 -19.43 -8.43
CA ARG A 138 -9.33 -18.45 -9.53
C ARG A 138 -8.59 -17.19 -9.08
N THR A 139 -7.62 -16.73 -9.83
CA THR A 139 -6.73 -15.65 -9.40
C THR A 139 -6.88 -14.44 -10.31
N MET A 140 -7.05 -13.27 -9.72
CA MET A 140 -7.26 -12.04 -10.48
C MET A 140 -6.56 -10.85 -9.86
N MET A 141 -6.12 -9.93 -10.71
CA MET A 141 -5.47 -8.69 -10.31
C MET A 141 -6.03 -7.49 -11.07
N THR A 142 -6.19 -6.37 -10.37
CA THR A 142 -6.43 -5.07 -11.01
C THR A 142 -5.56 -3.98 -10.39
N GLY A 143 -4.92 -3.15 -11.21
CA GLY A 143 -4.18 -1.97 -10.79
C GLY A 143 -2.66 -2.07 -10.89
N LYS A 144 -1.96 -1.41 -9.98
CA LYS A 144 -0.51 -1.24 -10.03
C LYS A 144 0.24 -2.53 -9.68
N TRP A 145 1.10 -2.96 -10.62
CA TRP A 145 2.01 -4.10 -10.44
C TRP A 145 3.39 -3.67 -9.93
N HIS A 146 4.12 -2.90 -10.72
CA HIS A 146 5.42 -2.32 -10.41
C HIS A 146 6.52 -3.35 -10.04
N LEU A 147 6.43 -4.58 -10.56
CA LEU A 147 7.36 -5.69 -10.27
C LEU A 147 7.98 -6.31 -11.53
N GLY A 148 7.85 -5.64 -12.68
CA GLY A 148 8.40 -6.07 -13.95
C GLY A 148 7.39 -5.98 -15.10
N LEU A 149 7.92 -5.92 -16.32
CA LEU A 149 7.13 -5.73 -17.54
C LEU A 149 7.54 -6.70 -18.66
N ALA A 150 8.75 -7.25 -18.61
CA ALA A 150 9.24 -8.16 -19.64
C ALA A 150 8.45 -9.47 -19.65
N ASP A 151 8.73 -10.31 -20.64
CA ASP A 151 8.16 -11.65 -20.70
C ASP A 151 8.58 -12.49 -19.49
N GLY A 152 7.62 -13.19 -18.88
CA GLY A 152 7.80 -13.90 -17.61
C GLY A 152 7.62 -13.06 -16.33
N GLU A 153 7.51 -11.72 -16.44
CA GLU A 153 7.42 -10.83 -15.27
C GLU A 153 5.99 -10.32 -15.01
N ARG A 154 5.09 -10.41 -16.01
CA ARG A 154 3.73 -9.86 -15.95
C ARG A 154 2.81 -10.72 -15.06
N PRO A 155 1.79 -10.14 -14.41
CA PRO A 155 0.85 -10.89 -13.56
C PRO A 155 0.23 -12.11 -14.24
N SER A 156 -0.17 -12.02 -15.52
CA SER A 156 -0.70 -13.14 -16.30
C SER A 156 0.27 -14.32 -16.49
N GLN A 157 1.56 -14.10 -16.21
CA GLN A 157 2.63 -15.10 -16.26
C GLN A 157 3.14 -15.44 -14.84
N ARG A 158 2.57 -14.81 -13.83
CA ARG A 158 2.92 -14.93 -12.43
C ARG A 158 1.72 -15.37 -11.57
N GLY A 159 0.88 -16.24 -12.15
CA GLY A 159 -0.19 -16.94 -11.46
C GLY A 159 -1.53 -16.21 -11.40
N PHE A 160 -1.74 -15.12 -12.13
CA PHE A 160 -3.04 -14.49 -12.26
C PHE A 160 -3.73 -14.92 -13.55
N ASP A 161 -4.93 -15.53 -13.42
CA ASP A 161 -5.75 -15.97 -14.56
C ASP A 161 -6.28 -14.77 -15.37
N ARG A 162 -6.62 -13.68 -14.67
CA ARG A 162 -7.06 -12.41 -15.24
C ARG A 162 -6.28 -11.26 -14.61
N ALA A 163 -5.84 -10.31 -15.41
CA ALA A 163 -5.08 -9.19 -14.89
C ALA A 163 -5.27 -7.91 -15.73
N LEU A 164 -5.76 -6.84 -15.10
CA LEU A 164 -5.60 -5.47 -15.60
C LEU A 164 -4.47 -4.80 -14.83
N MET A 165 -3.32 -4.59 -15.43
CA MET A 165 -2.16 -4.04 -14.73
C MET A 165 -1.71 -2.68 -15.25
N LEU A 166 -1.29 -1.80 -14.34
CA LEU A 166 -0.38 -0.70 -14.58
C LEU A 166 1.05 -1.16 -14.24
N ALA A 167 1.93 -1.15 -15.23
CA ALA A 167 3.31 -1.61 -15.06
C ALA A 167 4.20 -0.59 -14.34
N ASP A 168 3.90 0.70 -14.49
CA ASP A 168 4.69 1.84 -14.04
C ASP A 168 4.52 2.12 -12.53
N THR A 169 5.38 3.00 -12.01
CA THR A 169 5.30 3.44 -10.61
C THR A 169 4.02 4.23 -10.27
N GLY A 170 3.29 4.70 -11.28
CA GLY A 170 2.02 5.41 -11.17
C GLY A 170 1.61 6.01 -12.52
N ALA A 171 0.39 6.52 -12.61
CA ALA A 171 -0.17 7.16 -13.79
C ALA A 171 -1.22 8.22 -13.41
N ASP A 172 -1.66 9.01 -14.40
CA ASP A 172 -2.81 9.90 -14.28
C ASP A 172 -4.08 9.11 -13.94
N ASN A 173 -4.90 9.63 -13.01
CA ASN A 173 -6.09 8.93 -12.55
C ASN A 173 -7.31 9.09 -13.48
N TRP A 174 -7.23 9.99 -14.46
CA TRP A 174 -8.31 10.30 -15.40
C TRP A 174 -8.02 9.93 -16.86
N ARG A 175 -6.73 9.59 -17.16
CA ARG A 175 -6.29 9.33 -18.53
C ARG A 175 -5.17 8.29 -18.56
N GLN A 176 -5.01 7.62 -19.69
CA GLN A 176 -3.85 6.78 -19.96
C GLN A 176 -2.63 7.66 -20.27
N ARG A 177 -2.16 8.39 -19.27
CA ARG A 177 -1.07 9.36 -19.39
C ARG A 177 -0.04 9.16 -18.30
N SER A 178 1.23 9.24 -18.65
CA SER A 178 2.32 9.24 -17.68
C SER A 178 2.26 10.48 -16.78
N TYR A 179 2.57 10.30 -15.51
CA TYR A 179 2.68 11.39 -14.53
C TYR A 179 4.12 11.91 -14.37
N LEU A 180 5.11 11.23 -14.98
CA LEU A 180 6.53 11.60 -14.99
C LEU A 180 7.10 11.58 -16.40
N PRO A 181 8.10 12.43 -16.69
CA PRO A 181 8.75 12.47 -18.01
C PRO A 181 9.55 11.22 -18.37
N ILE A 182 9.81 10.35 -17.40
CA ILE A 182 10.59 9.11 -17.58
C ILE A 182 9.86 8.06 -18.42
N TYR A 183 8.54 8.09 -18.43
CA TYR A 183 7.70 7.19 -19.24
C TYR A 183 7.17 7.91 -20.47
N ALA A 184 7.11 7.20 -21.60
CA ALA A 184 6.54 7.74 -22.83
C ALA A 184 5.02 7.90 -22.74
N GLN A 185 4.39 6.95 -22.08
CA GLN A 185 2.96 6.86 -21.80
C GLN A 185 2.76 6.07 -20.50
N ALA A 186 1.55 5.99 -19.98
CA ALA A 186 1.21 5.02 -18.95
C ALA A 186 1.03 3.63 -19.59
N ASN A 187 1.75 2.64 -19.04
CA ASN A 187 1.83 1.30 -19.61
C ASN A 187 0.79 0.38 -18.97
N TRP A 188 -0.40 0.33 -19.58
CA TRP A 188 -1.49 -0.52 -19.17
C TRP A 188 -1.57 -1.79 -20.03
N TYR A 189 -1.82 -2.90 -19.36
CA TYR A 189 -1.97 -4.23 -19.99
C TYR A 189 -3.19 -4.93 -19.40
N GLU A 190 -3.92 -5.67 -20.25
CA GLU A 190 -4.96 -6.59 -19.82
C GLU A 190 -4.60 -7.99 -20.30
N ASP A 191 -4.59 -8.96 -19.38
CA ASP A 191 -4.24 -10.37 -19.62
C ASP A 191 -2.91 -10.57 -20.39
N GLY A 192 -1.95 -9.67 -20.13
CA GLY A 192 -0.61 -9.70 -20.73
C GLY A 192 -0.45 -8.90 -22.02
N GLU A 193 -1.53 -8.41 -22.62
CA GLU A 193 -1.51 -7.60 -23.84
C GLU A 193 -1.68 -6.11 -23.55
N PRO A 194 -1.05 -5.21 -24.30
CA PRO A 194 -1.28 -3.77 -24.17
C PRO A 194 -2.75 -3.42 -24.34
N THR A 195 -3.30 -2.61 -23.43
CA THR A 195 -4.71 -2.21 -23.49
C THR A 195 -4.88 -0.69 -23.52
N THR A 196 -6.06 -0.24 -23.94
CA THR A 196 -6.44 1.17 -23.96
C THR A 196 -7.58 1.39 -22.97
N LEU A 197 -7.40 2.38 -22.08
CA LEU A 197 -8.39 2.74 -21.09
C LEU A 197 -9.56 3.53 -21.72
N PRO A 198 -10.78 3.45 -21.15
CA PRO A 198 -11.93 4.24 -21.61
C PRO A 198 -11.69 5.76 -21.45
N ASP A 199 -12.42 6.57 -22.25
CA ASP A 199 -12.31 8.03 -22.18
C ASP A 199 -12.88 8.62 -20.89
N ASP A 200 -13.82 7.93 -20.23
CA ASP A 200 -14.45 8.29 -18.96
C ASP A 200 -13.77 7.65 -17.73
N PHE A 201 -12.57 7.10 -17.94
CA PHE A 201 -11.77 6.45 -16.90
C PHE A 201 -11.56 7.33 -15.66
N TYR A 202 -11.79 6.73 -14.48
CA TYR A 202 -11.26 7.15 -13.19
C TYR A 202 -10.67 5.92 -12.47
N SER A 203 -9.41 6.00 -12.02
CA SER A 203 -8.63 4.81 -11.65
C SER A 203 -9.31 3.93 -10.62
N SER A 204 -9.71 4.48 -9.44
CA SER A 204 -10.31 3.68 -8.37
C SER A 204 -11.65 3.04 -8.77
N GLU A 205 -12.45 3.73 -9.60
CA GLU A 205 -13.70 3.20 -10.15
C GLU A 205 -13.45 2.04 -11.10
N TYR A 206 -12.61 2.27 -12.11
CA TYR A 206 -12.36 1.31 -13.17
C TYR A 206 -11.67 0.03 -12.67
N LEU A 207 -10.74 0.15 -11.71
CA LEU A 207 -10.07 -1.00 -11.10
C LEU A 207 -11.07 -1.90 -10.38
N VAL A 208 -12.03 -1.31 -9.68
CA VAL A 208 -13.11 -2.06 -9.01
C VAL A 208 -14.10 -2.64 -10.02
N ASP A 209 -14.47 -1.91 -11.08
CA ASP A 209 -15.33 -2.43 -12.15
C ASP A 209 -14.71 -3.68 -12.79
N LYS A 210 -13.42 -3.66 -13.07
CA LYS A 210 -12.70 -4.81 -13.62
C LYS A 210 -12.57 -5.96 -12.60
N ALA A 211 -12.39 -5.67 -11.31
CA ALA A 211 -12.39 -6.71 -10.28
C ALA A 211 -13.76 -7.39 -10.19
N ILE A 212 -14.85 -6.63 -10.21
CA ILE A 212 -16.23 -7.14 -10.25
C ILE A 212 -16.46 -7.98 -11.51
N GLU A 213 -16.03 -7.49 -12.68
CA GLU A 213 -16.10 -8.22 -13.95
C GLU A 213 -15.38 -9.58 -13.86
N TYR A 214 -14.16 -9.59 -13.33
CA TYR A 214 -13.36 -10.82 -13.24
C TYR A 214 -13.91 -11.82 -12.22
N ILE A 215 -14.41 -11.35 -11.07
CA ILE A 215 -15.09 -12.20 -10.08
C ILE A 215 -16.33 -12.83 -10.71
N GLY A 216 -17.14 -12.04 -11.44
CA GLY A 216 -18.39 -12.47 -12.08
C GLY A 216 -18.19 -13.24 -13.38
N SER A 217 -16.99 -13.31 -13.96
CA SER A 217 -16.78 -13.92 -15.29
C SER A 217 -17.04 -15.43 -15.33
N ASP A 218 -17.07 -16.12 -14.20
CA ASP A 218 -17.41 -17.51 -14.05
C ASP A 218 -18.36 -17.67 -12.84
N ALA A 219 -19.56 -17.10 -12.98
CA ALA A 219 -20.56 -17.06 -11.91
C ALA A 219 -21.08 -18.44 -11.48
N ASP A 220 -20.92 -19.48 -12.32
CA ASP A 220 -21.30 -20.86 -12.02
C ASP A 220 -20.18 -21.64 -11.30
N SER A 221 -18.98 -21.12 -11.24
CA SER A 221 -17.86 -21.77 -10.53
C SER A 221 -18.06 -21.74 -9.01
N GLN A 222 -17.78 -22.87 -8.38
CA GLN A 222 -17.72 -22.99 -6.92
C GLN A 222 -16.27 -22.87 -6.40
N ASP A 223 -15.31 -22.63 -7.30
CA ASP A 223 -13.91 -22.49 -6.93
C ASP A 223 -13.72 -21.16 -6.18
N PRO A 224 -12.95 -21.16 -5.09
CA PRO A 224 -12.64 -19.92 -4.38
C PRO A 224 -11.83 -18.98 -5.27
N PHE A 225 -11.90 -17.68 -4.99
CA PHE A 225 -11.11 -16.69 -5.72
C PHE A 225 -10.11 -15.95 -4.82
N PHE A 226 -9.00 -15.54 -5.42
CA PHE A 226 -8.05 -14.57 -4.88
C PHE A 226 -8.07 -13.34 -5.78
N ALA A 227 -8.53 -12.21 -5.22
CA ALA A 227 -8.57 -10.92 -5.91
C ALA A 227 -7.55 -9.95 -5.28
N TYR A 228 -6.53 -9.55 -6.03
CA TYR A 228 -5.56 -8.52 -5.65
C TYR A 228 -5.95 -7.21 -6.32
N VAL A 229 -6.51 -6.26 -5.56
CA VAL A 229 -6.92 -4.94 -6.04
C VAL A 229 -5.90 -3.91 -5.54
N ALA A 230 -5.00 -3.52 -6.41
CA ALA A 230 -3.87 -2.64 -6.13
C ALA A 230 -4.17 -1.23 -6.65
N PHE A 231 -4.77 -0.39 -5.81
CA PHE A 231 -5.15 0.97 -6.18
C PHE A 231 -3.93 1.83 -6.56
N GLN A 232 -4.15 2.86 -7.39
CA GLN A 232 -3.23 3.99 -7.53
C GLN A 232 -3.48 5.07 -6.47
N ALA A 233 -4.63 5.06 -5.83
CA ALA A 233 -4.97 5.98 -4.76
C ALA A 233 -4.14 5.64 -3.50
N VAL A 234 -3.45 6.63 -2.95
CA VAL A 234 -3.52 8.09 -3.15
C VAL A 234 -2.22 8.67 -3.75
N HIS A 235 -1.53 7.89 -4.56
CA HIS A 235 -0.27 8.28 -5.21
C HIS A 235 -0.40 9.51 -6.11
N ILE A 236 0.68 10.25 -6.30
CA ILE A 236 0.81 11.38 -7.23
C ILE A 236 0.52 10.93 -8.67
N PRO A 237 -0.22 11.72 -9.47
CA PRO A 237 -0.86 12.99 -9.17
C PRO A 237 -2.12 12.81 -8.33
N VAL A 238 -2.29 13.67 -7.33
CA VAL A 238 -3.47 13.62 -6.46
C VAL A 238 -4.67 14.19 -7.22
N GLN A 239 -5.66 13.34 -7.51
CA GLN A 239 -6.80 13.66 -8.36
C GLN A 239 -8.04 12.92 -7.83
N ALA A 240 -9.19 13.62 -7.71
CA ALA A 240 -10.41 13.04 -7.20
C ALA A 240 -11.66 13.65 -7.85
N PRO A 241 -12.74 12.88 -8.05
CA PRO A 241 -14.01 13.42 -8.49
C PRO A 241 -14.57 14.47 -7.51
N ALA A 242 -15.20 15.51 -8.04
CA ALA A 242 -15.75 16.62 -7.25
C ALA A 242 -16.69 16.14 -6.12
N ALA A 243 -17.47 15.09 -6.37
CA ALA A 243 -18.41 14.53 -5.39
C ALA A 243 -17.73 14.06 -4.09
N PHE A 244 -16.46 13.70 -4.14
CA PHE A 244 -15.65 13.30 -2.98
C PHE A 244 -14.79 14.45 -2.46
N ARG A 245 -14.05 15.13 -3.33
CA ARG A 245 -13.16 16.24 -3.03
C ARG A 245 -13.87 17.41 -2.32
N ASP A 246 -15.02 17.82 -2.83
CA ASP A 246 -15.65 19.07 -2.40
C ASP A 246 -16.21 18.99 -0.96
N LYS A 247 -16.36 17.78 -0.40
CA LYS A 247 -16.70 17.57 1.02
C LYS A 247 -15.66 18.17 1.97
N TYR A 248 -14.39 18.26 1.54
CA TYR A 248 -13.24 18.58 2.40
C TYR A 248 -12.68 19.99 2.18
N LEU A 249 -13.26 20.82 1.30
CA LEU A 249 -12.72 22.13 0.93
C LEU A 249 -12.53 23.11 2.11
N GLN A 250 -13.26 22.92 3.22
CA GLN A 250 -13.14 23.77 4.42
C GLN A 250 -12.40 23.11 5.58
N THR A 251 -11.98 21.83 5.43
CA THR A 251 -11.48 21.01 6.54
C THR A 251 -10.04 21.38 6.93
N TYR A 252 -9.22 21.85 5.99
CA TYR A 252 -7.77 21.95 6.16
C TYR A 252 -7.27 23.39 6.30
N ALA A 253 -8.16 24.36 6.59
CA ALA A 253 -7.83 25.77 6.69
C ALA A 253 -6.84 26.09 7.83
N ASP A 254 -6.83 25.28 8.90
CA ASP A 254 -5.95 25.47 10.05
C ASP A 254 -4.52 24.89 9.83
N GLY A 255 -4.31 24.22 8.69
CA GLY A 255 -3.02 23.73 8.23
C GLY A 255 -2.57 22.40 8.84
N TRP A 256 -1.40 21.95 8.41
CA TRP A 256 -0.86 20.63 8.69
C TRP A 256 -0.51 20.38 10.16
N HIS A 257 -0.10 21.39 10.93
CA HIS A 257 0.20 21.19 12.35
C HIS A 257 -1.06 20.91 13.17
N ALA A 258 -2.14 21.63 12.89
CA ALA A 258 -3.45 21.39 13.52
C ALA A 258 -3.99 20.01 13.15
N LEU A 259 -3.93 19.65 11.87
CA LEU A 259 -4.35 18.33 11.38
C LEU A 259 -3.54 17.20 12.03
N ARG A 260 -2.22 17.34 12.09
CA ARG A 260 -1.34 16.34 12.72
C ARG A 260 -1.68 16.10 14.18
N ALA A 261 -1.96 17.16 14.93
CA ALA A 261 -2.40 17.06 16.32
C ALA A 261 -3.78 16.39 16.45
N ALA A 262 -4.74 16.79 15.61
CA ALA A 262 -6.08 16.20 15.59
C ALA A 262 -6.04 14.69 15.28
N ARG A 263 -5.24 14.26 14.30
CA ARG A 263 -5.07 12.86 13.94
C ARG A 263 -4.37 12.05 15.02
N SER A 264 -3.41 12.65 15.74
CA SER A 264 -2.80 11.99 16.92
C SER A 264 -3.84 11.75 18.02
N GLN A 265 -4.76 12.68 18.24
CA GLN A 265 -5.88 12.50 19.15
C GLN A 265 -6.85 11.42 18.64
N GLY A 266 -7.20 11.44 17.36
CA GLY A 266 -8.07 10.44 16.74
C GLY A 266 -7.53 9.00 16.85
N LEU A 267 -6.22 8.80 16.66
CA LEU A 267 -5.56 7.51 16.89
C LEU A 267 -5.72 7.03 18.34
N ALA A 268 -5.69 7.94 19.32
CA ALA A 268 -5.92 7.61 20.71
C ALA A 268 -7.42 7.30 20.98
N ASP A 269 -8.32 8.10 20.44
CA ASP A 269 -9.77 7.94 20.62
C ASP A 269 -10.28 6.62 20.03
N THR A 270 -9.64 6.13 18.97
CA THR A 270 -9.96 4.83 18.33
C THR A 270 -9.22 3.63 18.96
N GLY A 271 -8.37 3.86 19.97
CA GLY A 271 -7.61 2.83 20.65
C GLY A 271 -6.42 2.26 19.85
N ILE A 272 -6.07 2.87 18.72
CA ILE A 272 -4.86 2.52 17.96
C ILE A 272 -3.61 2.88 18.75
N LEU A 273 -3.63 4.02 19.43
CA LEU A 273 -2.61 4.43 20.38
C LEU A 273 -3.18 4.49 21.81
N PRO A 274 -2.36 4.26 22.85
CA PRO A 274 -2.81 4.33 24.23
C PRO A 274 -3.15 5.76 24.68
N SER A 275 -2.59 6.76 24.03
CA SER A 275 -2.83 8.19 24.25
C SER A 275 -2.37 8.99 23.04
N ALA A 276 -2.85 10.24 22.91
CA ALA A 276 -2.33 11.17 21.93
C ALA A 276 -0.84 11.45 22.16
N LEU A 277 -0.06 11.47 21.08
CA LEU A 277 1.38 11.70 21.10
C LEU A 277 1.70 13.05 20.43
N GLN A 278 2.72 13.72 20.93
CA GLN A 278 3.27 14.88 20.28
C GLN A 278 4.51 14.46 19.48
N GLY A 279 4.35 14.33 18.16
CA GLY A 279 5.49 14.11 17.27
C GLY A 279 6.40 15.33 17.17
N LEU A 280 7.69 15.10 16.91
CA LEU A 280 8.63 16.19 16.63
C LEU A 280 8.26 16.90 15.31
N PRO A 281 8.46 18.23 15.22
CA PRO A 281 8.44 18.92 13.93
C PRO A 281 9.47 18.28 12.98
N MET A 282 9.05 17.96 11.78
CA MET A 282 9.99 17.43 10.77
C MET A 282 10.75 18.58 10.11
N PRO A 283 12.05 18.44 9.86
CA PRO A 283 12.86 19.49 9.23
C PRO A 283 12.35 19.93 7.86
N THR A 284 11.56 19.09 7.22
CA THR A 284 10.97 19.29 5.90
C THR A 284 9.61 19.97 5.93
N THR A 285 9.04 20.24 7.13
CA THR A 285 7.70 20.81 7.31
C THR A 285 7.85 22.28 7.74
N PRO A 286 7.54 23.25 6.87
CA PRO A 286 7.58 24.66 7.21
C PRO A 286 6.48 25.04 8.20
N ASP A 287 6.63 26.18 8.87
CA ASP A 287 5.56 26.74 9.67
C ASP A 287 4.42 27.25 8.77
N TRP A 288 3.20 26.76 9.02
CA TRP A 288 1.98 27.16 8.30
C TRP A 288 1.76 28.68 8.28
N GLN A 289 2.11 29.36 9.38
CA GLN A 289 1.92 30.80 9.53
C GLN A 289 2.90 31.65 8.67
N THR A 290 3.91 31.01 8.08
CA THR A 290 4.82 31.68 7.15
C THR A 290 4.28 31.79 5.73
N LEU A 291 3.19 31.08 5.42
CA LEU A 291 2.54 31.10 4.11
C LEU A 291 1.61 32.33 3.98
N THR A 292 1.50 32.84 2.73
CA THR A 292 0.45 33.82 2.44
C THR A 292 -0.94 33.17 2.45
N PRO A 293 -2.03 33.95 2.64
CA PRO A 293 -3.38 33.41 2.59
C PRO A 293 -3.69 32.63 1.30
N GLU A 294 -3.16 33.08 0.16
CA GLU A 294 -3.33 32.41 -1.13
C GLU A 294 -2.60 31.06 -1.16
N GLN A 295 -1.39 30.98 -0.58
CA GLN A 295 -0.64 29.73 -0.44
C GLN A 295 -1.35 28.78 0.51
N GLN A 296 -1.84 29.27 1.66
CA GLN A 296 -2.61 28.46 2.61
C GLN A 296 -3.86 27.88 1.95
N ALA A 297 -4.60 28.70 1.19
CA ALA A 297 -5.79 28.23 0.47
C ALA A 297 -5.45 27.16 -0.60
N PHE A 298 -4.34 27.33 -1.33
CA PHE A 298 -3.88 26.35 -2.32
C PHE A 298 -3.50 25.02 -1.66
N GLU A 299 -2.71 25.06 -0.59
CA GLU A 299 -2.27 23.88 0.15
C GLU A 299 -3.46 23.14 0.80
N ALA A 300 -4.38 23.89 1.43
CA ALA A 300 -5.59 23.32 2.02
C ALA A 300 -6.48 22.63 0.96
N ARG A 301 -6.62 23.25 -0.23
CA ARG A 301 -7.35 22.65 -1.34
C ARG A 301 -6.66 21.38 -1.86
N GLY A 302 -5.34 21.36 -1.93
CA GLY A 302 -4.55 20.18 -2.29
C GLY A 302 -4.81 19.00 -1.35
N MET A 303 -4.83 19.26 -0.03
CA MET A 303 -5.16 18.23 0.96
C MET A 303 -6.63 17.79 0.88
N ALA A 304 -7.55 18.68 0.51
CA ALA A 304 -8.94 18.30 0.25
C ALA A 304 -9.09 17.35 -0.94
N VAL A 305 -8.28 17.50 -1.98
CA VAL A 305 -8.23 16.56 -3.10
C VAL A 305 -7.70 15.20 -2.65
N TYR A 306 -6.65 15.17 -1.84
CA TYR A 306 -6.10 13.94 -1.26
C TYR A 306 -7.17 13.20 -0.44
N ALA A 307 -7.85 13.90 0.46
CA ALA A 307 -8.95 13.32 1.25
C ALA A 307 -10.08 12.79 0.37
N GLY A 308 -10.45 13.53 -0.68
CA GLY A 308 -11.43 13.07 -1.67
C GLY A 308 -10.97 11.84 -2.45
N MET A 309 -9.66 11.65 -2.66
CA MET A 309 -9.12 10.46 -3.32
C MET A 309 -9.20 9.23 -2.41
N VAL A 310 -8.97 9.38 -1.09
CA VAL A 310 -9.18 8.32 -0.08
C VAL A 310 -10.66 7.96 0.01
N ASP A 311 -11.56 8.94 0.11
CA ASP A 311 -13.02 8.76 0.17
C ASP A 311 -13.56 8.06 -1.09
N ALA A 312 -13.06 8.42 -2.28
CA ALA A 312 -13.42 7.75 -3.54
C ALA A 312 -12.96 6.29 -3.56
N MET A 313 -11.75 6.01 -3.09
CA MET A 313 -11.24 4.63 -2.98
C MET A 313 -12.12 3.80 -2.04
N ASP A 314 -12.46 4.32 -0.86
CA ASP A 314 -13.36 3.66 0.09
C ASP A 314 -14.74 3.40 -0.50
N HIS A 315 -15.32 4.39 -1.21
CA HIS A 315 -16.61 4.22 -1.88
C HIS A 315 -16.59 3.04 -2.87
N HIS A 316 -15.53 2.94 -3.68
CA HIS A 316 -15.43 1.87 -4.67
C HIS A 316 -15.11 0.52 -4.02
N ILE A 317 -14.36 0.48 -2.90
CA ILE A 317 -14.23 -0.73 -2.06
C ILE A 317 -15.61 -1.18 -1.57
N GLY A 318 -16.46 -0.26 -1.15
CA GLY A 318 -17.86 -0.56 -0.77
C GLY A 318 -18.62 -1.26 -1.89
N ARG A 319 -18.51 -0.78 -3.14
CA ARG A 319 -19.13 -1.41 -4.31
C ARG A 319 -18.65 -2.85 -4.54
N LEU A 320 -17.37 -3.12 -4.33
CA LEU A 320 -16.82 -4.47 -4.43
C LEU A 320 -17.37 -5.39 -3.34
N VAL A 321 -17.44 -4.92 -2.09
CA VAL A 321 -18.02 -5.67 -0.96
C VAL A 321 -19.50 -5.97 -1.23
N ASP A 322 -20.27 -4.97 -1.68
CA ASP A 322 -21.69 -5.11 -1.99
C ASP A 322 -21.92 -6.09 -3.16
N HIS A 323 -21.01 -6.11 -4.16
CA HIS A 323 -21.07 -7.10 -5.23
C HIS A 323 -20.85 -8.53 -4.70
N ILE A 324 -19.83 -8.74 -3.85
CA ILE A 324 -19.54 -10.05 -3.25
C ILE A 324 -20.73 -10.52 -2.38
N ASP A 325 -21.38 -9.61 -1.66
CA ASP A 325 -22.62 -9.90 -0.92
C ASP A 325 -23.78 -10.30 -1.87
N SER A 326 -23.95 -9.57 -2.96
CA SER A 326 -25.03 -9.81 -3.95
C SER A 326 -24.93 -11.17 -4.64
N ILE A 327 -23.75 -11.74 -4.75
CA ILE A 327 -23.52 -13.10 -5.28
C ILE A 327 -23.51 -14.17 -4.19
N GLY A 328 -23.79 -13.81 -2.92
CA GLY A 328 -23.91 -14.73 -1.78
C GLY A 328 -22.57 -15.25 -1.25
N GLU A 329 -21.44 -14.58 -1.54
CA GLU A 329 -20.10 -15.03 -1.18
C GLU A 329 -19.51 -14.27 0.03
N LEU A 330 -20.21 -13.25 0.58
CA LEU A 330 -19.69 -12.43 1.67
C LEU A 330 -19.37 -13.26 2.93
N ASP A 331 -20.23 -14.22 3.26
CA ASP A 331 -20.06 -15.12 4.42
C ASP A 331 -18.92 -16.15 4.26
N ASN A 332 -18.24 -16.14 3.11
CA ASN A 332 -17.07 -16.97 2.84
C ASN A 332 -15.94 -16.15 2.19
N THR A 333 -15.84 -14.87 2.53
CA THR A 333 -14.80 -13.98 1.99
C THR A 333 -14.00 -13.31 3.10
N ILE A 334 -12.68 -13.32 2.94
CA ILE A 334 -11.69 -12.66 3.80
C ILE A 334 -11.16 -11.43 3.08
N PHE A 335 -11.19 -10.29 3.75
CA PHE A 335 -10.66 -9.02 3.26
C PHE A 335 -9.39 -8.65 4.04
N ILE A 336 -8.36 -8.24 3.32
CA ILE A 336 -7.11 -7.72 3.87
C ILE A 336 -6.89 -6.35 3.23
N PHE A 337 -6.90 -5.28 4.02
CA PHE A 337 -6.63 -3.92 3.55
C PHE A 337 -5.35 -3.40 4.19
N LEU A 338 -4.44 -2.84 3.38
CA LEU A 338 -3.23 -2.15 3.86
C LEU A 338 -2.74 -1.11 2.84
N SER A 339 -1.74 -0.31 3.23
CA SER A 339 -0.96 0.54 2.32
C SER A 339 0.39 -0.09 2.00
N ASP A 340 0.97 0.22 0.83
CA ASP A 340 2.30 -0.27 0.45
C ASP A 340 3.46 0.52 1.05
N ASN A 341 3.25 1.73 1.52
CA ASN A 341 4.17 2.53 2.33
C ASN A 341 3.41 3.69 3.00
N GLY A 342 4.09 4.44 3.86
CA GLY A 342 3.53 5.67 4.41
C GLY A 342 3.37 6.77 3.38
N ALA A 343 2.73 7.89 3.77
CA ALA A 343 2.37 8.99 2.88
C ALA A 343 3.56 9.52 2.05
N GLU A 344 3.28 9.95 0.81
CA GLU A 344 4.29 10.48 -0.12
C GLU A 344 4.59 11.96 0.17
N GLY A 345 5.81 12.24 0.60
CA GLY A 345 6.28 13.59 0.90
C GLY A 345 7.08 14.27 -0.22
N SER A 346 7.15 13.68 -1.40
CA SER A 346 7.84 14.30 -2.53
C SER A 346 7.07 15.50 -3.06
N LEU A 347 7.82 16.48 -3.56
CA LEU A 347 7.28 17.60 -4.33
C LEU A 347 7.67 17.35 -5.78
N ALA A 348 6.79 16.78 -6.57
CA ALA A 348 7.04 16.45 -7.97
C ALA A 348 7.36 17.72 -8.78
N THR A 349 6.71 18.83 -8.46
CA THR A 349 6.99 20.15 -9.06
C THR A 349 8.37 20.72 -8.68
N ARG A 350 9.05 20.11 -7.67
CA ARG A 350 10.39 20.46 -7.19
C ARG A 350 11.39 19.31 -7.33
N LEU A 351 11.12 18.32 -8.20
CA LEU A 351 11.96 17.13 -8.43
C LEU A 351 13.41 17.43 -8.82
N LEU A 352 13.71 18.66 -9.23
CA LEU A 352 15.03 19.08 -9.70
C LEU A 352 15.88 19.79 -8.63
N GLY A 353 15.62 19.57 -7.35
CA GLY A 353 16.48 20.01 -6.26
C GLY A 353 15.73 20.49 -5.02
N ASN A 354 16.32 20.24 -3.85
CA ASN A 354 15.84 20.75 -2.56
C ASN A 354 16.21 22.23 -2.33
N SER A 355 16.91 22.87 -3.26
CA SER A 355 17.26 24.29 -3.17
C SER A 355 16.21 25.13 -3.88
N ALA A 356 15.90 26.28 -3.32
CA ALA A 356 15.06 27.31 -3.95
C ALA A 356 15.55 27.71 -5.36
N ASP A 357 16.76 27.33 -5.72
CA ASP A 357 17.50 27.69 -6.92
C ASP A 357 17.52 26.58 -8.00
N ALA A 358 16.96 25.40 -7.75
CA ALA A 358 16.96 24.34 -8.76
C ALA A 358 15.90 24.63 -9.85
N PRO A 359 16.22 24.36 -11.14
CA PRO A 359 15.32 24.71 -12.23
C PRO A 359 14.09 23.78 -12.24
N VAL A 360 13.04 24.20 -11.55
CA VAL A 360 11.67 23.66 -11.67
C VAL A 360 11.16 23.83 -13.12
N ALA A 361 11.80 24.73 -13.88
CA ALA A 361 11.42 25.05 -15.23
C ALA A 361 11.29 23.87 -16.20
N PRO A 362 12.23 22.89 -16.29
CA PRO A 362 12.09 21.78 -17.23
C PRO A 362 10.90 20.87 -16.93
N PHE A 363 10.61 20.60 -15.65
CA PHE A 363 9.46 19.78 -15.26
C PHE A 363 8.14 20.52 -15.54
N LYS A 364 8.05 21.80 -15.23
CA LYS A 364 6.87 22.62 -15.56
C LYS A 364 6.63 22.73 -17.07
N VAL A 365 7.71 22.82 -17.87
CA VAL A 365 7.59 22.78 -19.34
C VAL A 365 7.05 21.43 -19.79
N TRP A 366 7.58 20.34 -19.27
CA TRP A 366 7.09 19.01 -19.58
C TRP A 366 5.61 18.82 -19.16
N MET A 367 5.23 19.24 -17.95
CA MET A 367 3.85 19.16 -17.47
C MET A 367 2.87 19.85 -18.42
N ARG A 368 3.18 21.07 -18.84
CA ARG A 368 2.36 21.80 -19.83
C ARG A 368 2.30 21.11 -21.17
N TRP A 369 3.45 20.59 -21.64
CA TRP A 369 3.50 19.84 -22.89
C TRP A 369 2.72 18.52 -22.78
N ALA A 370 2.77 17.85 -21.64
CA ALA A 370 1.98 16.66 -21.34
C ALA A 370 0.48 16.96 -21.09
N GLY A 371 0.08 18.23 -21.11
CA GLY A 371 -1.32 18.65 -20.92
C GLY A 371 -1.78 18.75 -19.47
N TYR A 372 -0.85 18.85 -18.52
CA TYR A 372 -1.16 19.12 -17.12
C TYR A 372 -1.19 20.60 -16.80
N ASN A 373 -2.04 20.98 -15.83
CA ASN A 373 -2.08 22.28 -15.20
C ASN A 373 -1.99 22.16 -13.66
N THR A 374 -1.70 23.27 -12.99
CA THR A 374 -1.64 23.40 -11.53
C THR A 374 -2.54 24.53 -11.03
N ASP A 375 -3.61 24.82 -11.75
CA ASP A 375 -4.53 25.89 -11.43
C ASP A 375 -5.34 25.53 -10.18
N SER A 376 -5.36 26.42 -9.20
CA SER A 376 -6.02 26.21 -7.91
C SER A 376 -7.47 25.78 -8.06
N ASP A 377 -8.20 26.39 -8.99
CA ASP A 377 -9.63 26.16 -9.16
C ASP A 377 -9.97 24.78 -9.73
N THR A 378 -9.01 24.15 -10.40
CA THR A 378 -9.18 22.85 -11.07
C THR A 378 -8.40 21.72 -10.40
N LEU A 379 -7.79 21.94 -9.23
CA LEU A 379 -7.06 20.90 -8.51
C LEU A 379 -7.95 19.68 -8.26
N GLY A 380 -7.44 18.52 -8.59
CA GLY A 380 -8.12 17.23 -8.48
C GLY A 380 -8.93 16.84 -9.71
N GLU A 381 -9.25 17.77 -10.58
CA GLU A 381 -9.98 17.53 -11.82
C GLU A 381 -9.08 16.90 -12.91
N ARG A 382 -9.72 16.48 -13.98
CA ARG A 382 -9.02 16.00 -15.17
C ARG A 382 -8.01 17.03 -15.64
N ASP A 383 -6.80 16.58 -15.99
CA ASP A 383 -5.67 17.40 -16.42
C ASP A 383 -5.01 18.25 -15.31
N SER A 384 -5.44 18.18 -14.06
CA SER A 384 -4.69 18.78 -12.95
C SER A 384 -3.51 17.91 -12.52
N TYR A 385 -2.49 18.57 -11.97
CA TYR A 385 -1.35 17.88 -11.35
C TYR A 385 -1.09 18.49 -9.97
N HIS A 386 -1.13 17.67 -8.95
CA HIS A 386 -0.87 18.08 -7.58
C HIS A 386 -0.17 16.96 -6.79
N ASP A 387 0.59 17.36 -5.77
CA ASP A 387 1.19 16.52 -4.74
C ASP A 387 0.96 17.18 -3.37
N ILE A 388 0.87 16.38 -2.31
CA ILE A 388 0.65 16.91 -0.95
C ILE A 388 1.94 17.42 -0.30
N GLY A 389 3.09 17.04 -0.81
CA GLY A 389 4.39 17.40 -0.28
C GLY A 389 4.67 16.95 1.15
N PRO A 390 5.87 17.28 1.68
CA PRO A 390 6.31 16.78 2.97
C PRO A 390 5.50 17.30 4.16
N ALA A 391 4.89 18.48 4.03
CA ALA A 391 4.14 19.09 5.12
C ALA A 391 2.82 18.34 5.40
N TRP A 392 2.02 18.08 4.37
CA TRP A 392 0.80 17.29 4.52
C TRP A 392 1.08 15.80 4.71
N ALA A 393 2.16 15.26 4.10
CA ALA A 393 2.60 13.90 4.40
C ALA A 393 2.89 13.69 5.89
N SER A 394 3.49 14.71 6.56
CA SER A 394 3.71 14.69 7.99
C SER A 394 2.42 14.64 8.81
N ALA A 395 1.32 15.22 8.30
CA ALA A 395 0.01 15.14 8.93
C ALA A 395 -0.71 13.82 8.63
N ALA A 396 -0.54 13.29 7.41
CA ALA A 396 -1.11 12.01 6.98
C ALA A 396 -0.59 10.82 7.82
N VAL A 397 0.64 10.88 8.29
CA VAL A 397 1.21 9.86 9.18
C VAL A 397 0.93 10.13 10.68
N GLY A 398 0.24 11.20 11.03
CA GLY A 398 -0.08 11.57 12.41
C GLY A 398 1.17 11.89 13.25
N PRO A 399 1.32 11.35 14.48
CA PRO A 399 2.46 11.69 15.35
C PRO A 399 3.78 11.05 14.90
N LEU A 400 3.76 10.12 13.94
CA LEU A 400 4.93 9.34 13.54
C LEU A 400 6.00 10.21 12.89
N ALA A 401 7.26 9.78 12.99
CA ALA A 401 8.39 10.49 12.39
C ALA A 401 8.57 10.08 10.93
N TRP A 402 8.85 11.06 10.08
CA TRP A 402 9.11 10.91 8.66
C TRP A 402 7.93 10.37 7.84
N TYR A 403 8.15 9.93 6.61
CA TYR A 403 7.18 9.47 5.63
C TYR A 403 7.91 8.65 4.55
N LYS A 404 7.27 8.28 3.44
CA LYS A 404 7.81 7.49 2.33
C LYS A 404 9.29 7.80 2.04
N PHE A 405 10.07 6.78 1.74
CA PHE A 405 11.52 6.72 1.51
C PHE A 405 12.39 6.82 2.78
N PHE A 406 11.86 7.24 3.92
CA PHE A 406 12.63 7.31 5.17
C PHE A 406 12.41 6.09 6.06
N ALA A 407 13.41 5.80 6.90
CA ALA A 407 13.36 4.70 7.87
C ALA A 407 12.63 5.07 9.18
N GLY A 408 11.94 6.20 9.24
CA GLY A 408 11.09 6.56 10.38
C GLY A 408 9.76 5.81 10.35
N GLU A 409 9.07 5.78 11.49
CA GLU A 409 7.80 5.06 11.63
C GLU A 409 6.76 5.54 10.61
N GLY A 410 6.71 6.84 10.28
CA GLY A 410 5.74 7.35 9.30
C GLY A 410 5.99 6.90 7.86
N GLY A 411 7.19 6.39 7.54
CA GLY A 411 7.48 5.76 6.25
C GLY A 411 7.18 4.26 6.21
N LEU A 412 7.38 3.58 7.35
CA LEU A 412 7.35 2.13 7.45
C LEU A 412 6.07 1.57 8.05
N ARG A 413 5.42 2.28 8.98
CA ARG A 413 4.20 1.82 9.65
C ARG A 413 2.96 2.25 8.88
N VAL A 414 2.11 1.28 8.57
CA VAL A 414 0.88 1.48 7.78
C VAL A 414 -0.33 0.87 8.48
N PRO A 415 -1.56 1.32 8.15
CA PRO A 415 -2.76 0.65 8.62
C PRO A 415 -2.85 -0.74 7.99
N LEU A 416 -3.23 -1.75 8.80
CA LEU A 416 -3.62 -3.07 8.33
C LEU A 416 -4.95 -3.44 8.99
N VAL A 417 -5.90 -3.89 8.17
CA VAL A 417 -7.18 -4.46 8.59
C VAL A 417 -7.32 -5.85 8.01
N ILE A 418 -7.61 -6.86 8.85
CA ILE A 418 -7.95 -8.22 8.41
C ILE A 418 -9.34 -8.53 8.96
N SER A 419 -10.26 -8.90 8.07
CA SER A 419 -11.69 -9.04 8.37
C SER A 419 -12.32 -10.10 7.48
N GLY A 420 -13.51 -10.58 7.85
CA GLY A 420 -14.31 -11.43 6.99
C GLY A 420 -14.76 -12.72 7.65
N PHE A 421 -15.26 -13.61 6.81
CA PHE A 421 -15.91 -14.84 7.24
C PHE A 421 -15.36 -16.04 6.47
N HIS A 422 -15.35 -17.17 7.15
CA HIS A 422 -15.09 -18.48 6.55
C HIS A 422 -16.24 -19.42 6.95
N ASN A 423 -16.99 -19.90 5.97
CA ASN A 423 -18.18 -20.73 6.16
C ASN A 423 -19.18 -20.13 7.18
N GLY A 424 -19.47 -18.84 7.06
CA GLY A 424 -20.39 -18.09 7.93
C GLY A 424 -19.86 -17.77 9.33
N GLN A 425 -18.62 -18.15 9.64
CA GLN A 425 -17.97 -17.84 10.92
C GLN A 425 -16.99 -16.71 10.74
N ASN A 426 -17.08 -15.68 11.60
CA ASN A 426 -16.11 -14.59 11.60
C ASN A 426 -14.73 -15.16 11.93
N ILE A 427 -13.71 -14.80 11.12
CA ILE A 427 -12.32 -15.22 11.33
C ILE A 427 -11.68 -14.58 12.56
N ALA A 428 -12.19 -13.42 13.00
CA ALA A 428 -11.78 -12.76 14.23
C ALA A 428 -12.64 -13.22 15.40
N SER A 429 -12.04 -13.83 16.41
CA SER A 429 -12.76 -14.27 17.63
C SER A 429 -13.34 -13.10 18.43
N GLN A 430 -12.76 -11.90 18.29
CA GLN A 430 -13.21 -10.64 18.88
C GLN A 430 -13.16 -9.55 17.81
N THR A 431 -14.33 -9.06 17.42
CA THR A 431 -14.48 -8.03 16.38
C THR A 431 -14.10 -6.64 16.88
N GLY A 432 -13.56 -5.80 15.97
CA GLY A 432 -13.15 -4.42 16.29
C GLY A 432 -11.91 -4.30 17.18
N ARG A 433 -11.26 -5.41 17.53
CA ARG A 433 -10.05 -5.42 18.37
C ARG A 433 -8.87 -4.77 17.64
N VAL A 434 -7.94 -4.21 18.41
CA VAL A 434 -6.64 -3.74 17.95
C VAL A 434 -5.56 -4.73 18.38
N SER A 435 -4.77 -5.23 17.43
CA SER A 435 -3.54 -5.96 17.70
C SER A 435 -2.35 -5.02 17.73
N HIS A 436 -1.51 -5.12 18.75
CA HIS A 436 -0.25 -4.39 18.87
C HIS A 436 0.96 -5.27 18.53
N ALA A 437 0.71 -6.49 18.01
CA ALA A 437 1.77 -7.39 17.58
C ALA A 437 2.62 -6.78 16.46
N LEU A 438 3.93 -6.93 16.57
CA LEU A 438 4.86 -6.51 15.53
C LEU A 438 4.67 -7.39 14.28
N GLY A 439 4.27 -6.76 13.17
CA GLY A 439 4.09 -7.39 11.87
C GLY A 439 4.95 -6.73 10.79
N TRP A 440 5.22 -7.49 9.72
CA TRP A 440 6.01 -7.09 8.56
C TRP A 440 5.33 -7.55 7.27
N ALA A 441 5.54 -6.85 6.17
CA ALA A 441 4.89 -7.15 4.88
C ALA A 441 5.02 -8.60 4.42
N THR A 442 6.14 -9.28 4.75
CA THR A 442 6.35 -10.70 4.44
C THR A 442 5.35 -11.62 5.14
N ASP A 443 4.68 -11.18 6.21
CA ASP A 443 3.74 -11.97 7.00
C ASP A 443 2.41 -12.23 6.27
N ILE A 444 2.09 -11.43 5.28
CA ILE A 444 0.80 -11.53 4.56
C ILE A 444 0.69 -12.85 3.81
N VAL A 445 1.74 -13.29 3.13
CA VAL A 445 1.70 -14.54 2.34
C VAL A 445 1.44 -15.78 3.22
N PRO A 446 2.24 -16.07 4.26
CA PRO A 446 1.97 -17.23 5.11
C PRO A 446 0.63 -17.11 5.85
N THR A 447 0.14 -15.90 6.14
CA THR A 447 -1.17 -15.67 6.74
C THR A 447 -2.30 -16.03 5.77
N VAL A 448 -2.24 -15.54 4.54
CA VAL A 448 -3.24 -15.84 3.49
C VAL A 448 -3.29 -17.35 3.22
N LEU A 449 -2.14 -18.00 3.02
CA LEU A 449 -2.08 -19.44 2.76
C LEU A 449 -2.65 -20.25 3.94
N SER A 450 -2.37 -19.84 5.18
CA SER A 450 -2.93 -20.46 6.37
C SER A 450 -4.46 -20.32 6.43
N LEU A 451 -4.98 -19.12 6.18
CA LEU A 451 -6.43 -18.86 6.14
C LEU A 451 -7.12 -19.61 5.00
N ALA A 452 -6.43 -19.79 3.87
CA ALA A 452 -6.88 -20.57 2.72
C ALA A 452 -6.78 -22.08 2.92
N GLY A 453 -6.12 -22.56 3.99
CA GLY A 453 -5.84 -23.98 4.21
C GLY A 453 -4.81 -24.57 3.24
N VAL A 454 -4.02 -23.74 2.56
CA VAL A 454 -3.04 -24.14 1.55
C VAL A 454 -1.70 -24.46 2.20
N GLN A 455 -1.19 -25.65 1.93
CA GLN A 455 0.13 -26.09 2.39
C GLN A 455 1.17 -25.83 1.29
N THR A 456 2.34 -25.38 1.68
CA THR A 456 3.47 -25.15 0.77
C THR A 456 4.77 -25.62 1.42
N SER A 457 5.76 -25.93 0.59
CA SER A 457 7.13 -26.21 1.04
C SER A 457 8.02 -24.96 1.08
N THR A 458 7.48 -23.79 0.74
CA THR A 458 8.24 -22.53 0.77
C THR A 458 8.58 -22.17 2.21
N ASP A 459 9.85 -21.89 2.47
CA ASP A 459 10.33 -21.37 3.76
C ASP A 459 10.25 -19.84 3.72
N PHE A 460 9.18 -19.31 4.32
CA PHE A 460 8.93 -17.86 4.35
C PHE A 460 9.77 -17.18 5.41
N GLU A 461 10.22 -15.97 5.12
CA GLU A 461 10.78 -15.07 6.14
C GLU A 461 9.68 -14.45 7.00
N GLY A 462 8.46 -14.37 6.46
CA GLY A 462 7.28 -13.89 7.15
C GLY A 462 6.71 -14.89 8.17
N LYS A 463 5.93 -14.37 9.12
CA LYS A 463 5.20 -15.13 10.14
C LYS A 463 3.71 -15.16 9.83
N ASN A 464 3.05 -16.25 10.18
CA ASN A 464 1.60 -16.35 10.06
C ASN A 464 0.90 -15.53 11.14
N LEU A 465 0.09 -14.54 10.74
CA LEU A 465 -0.70 -13.70 11.66
C LEU A 465 -2.07 -14.28 12.01
N ALA A 466 -2.53 -15.36 11.37
CA ALA A 466 -3.85 -15.94 11.60
C ALA A 466 -4.11 -16.31 13.09
N PRO A 467 -3.13 -16.80 13.88
CA PRO A 467 -3.32 -17.04 15.31
C PRO A 467 -3.72 -15.80 16.12
N LEU A 468 -3.32 -14.59 15.69
CA LEU A 468 -3.73 -13.34 16.34
C LEU A 468 -5.23 -13.06 16.19
N LEU A 469 -5.86 -13.58 15.11
CA LEU A 469 -7.27 -13.39 14.81
C LEU A 469 -8.15 -14.33 15.65
N SER A 470 -7.78 -15.60 15.76
CA SER A 470 -8.59 -16.68 16.34
C SER A 470 -8.24 -16.99 17.81
N GLU A 471 -7.03 -16.69 18.22
CA GLU A 471 -6.50 -16.99 19.55
C GLU A 471 -6.16 -15.70 20.31
N ASP A 472 -6.11 -15.77 21.63
CA ASP A 472 -5.68 -14.65 22.46
C ASP A 472 -4.14 -14.64 22.59
N GLN A 473 -3.46 -14.62 21.43
CA GLN A 473 -2.00 -14.51 21.35
C GLN A 473 -1.59 -13.03 21.26
N PRO A 474 -0.63 -12.57 22.08
CA PRO A 474 -0.20 -11.19 22.05
C PRO A 474 0.78 -10.88 20.88
N GLN A 475 1.48 -11.89 20.37
CA GLN A 475 2.52 -11.74 19.35
C GLN A 475 2.79 -13.05 18.59
N VAL A 476 3.39 -12.95 17.39
CA VAL A 476 3.81 -14.07 16.56
C VAL A 476 5.33 -14.16 16.42
N ARG A 477 6.06 -13.16 16.93
CA ARG A 477 7.54 -13.11 16.98
C ARG A 477 8.02 -13.13 18.42
N GLY A 478 9.13 -13.81 18.67
CA GLY A 478 9.86 -13.71 19.94
C GLY A 478 10.53 -12.33 20.08
N ASP A 479 10.80 -11.93 21.33
CA ASP A 479 11.45 -10.62 21.61
C ASP A 479 12.90 -10.54 21.08
N ASP A 480 13.51 -11.66 20.75
CA ASP A 480 14.85 -11.80 20.16
C ASP A 480 14.82 -11.93 18.62
N GLU A 481 13.64 -12.15 18.04
CA GLU A 481 13.46 -12.18 16.58
C GLU A 481 13.33 -10.76 16.04
N GLY A 482 14.12 -10.45 15.01
CA GLY A 482 14.09 -9.14 14.36
C GLY A 482 14.04 -9.25 12.85
N PHE A 483 13.80 -8.12 12.20
CA PHE A 483 13.90 -7.97 10.75
C PHE A 483 14.54 -6.64 10.38
N GLY A 484 15.19 -6.62 9.23
CA GLY A 484 15.90 -5.47 8.71
C GLY A 484 15.12 -4.74 7.63
N TYR A 485 15.55 -3.53 7.38
CA TYR A 485 15.07 -2.68 6.28
C TYR A 485 16.25 -1.87 5.72
N GLU A 486 16.33 -1.78 4.41
CA GLU A 486 17.21 -0.85 3.69
C GLU A 486 16.52 -0.36 2.43
N LEU A 487 16.65 0.93 2.14
CA LEU A 487 16.22 1.52 0.88
C LEU A 487 17.01 2.80 0.60
N GLY A 488 17.82 2.78 -0.46
CA GLY A 488 18.60 3.94 -0.88
C GLY A 488 19.53 4.51 0.21
N GLY A 489 20.01 3.62 1.10
CA GLY A 489 20.87 3.94 2.22
C GLY A 489 20.16 4.37 3.50
N ASN A 490 18.81 4.52 3.52
CA ASN A 490 18.01 4.61 4.74
C ASN A 490 17.83 3.20 5.31
N LYS A 491 17.96 3.01 6.61
CA LYS A 491 18.14 1.70 7.24
C LYS A 491 17.36 1.61 8.54
N ALA A 492 16.82 0.42 8.85
CA ALA A 492 16.26 0.12 10.16
C ALA A 492 16.48 -1.35 10.55
N TRP A 493 16.43 -1.62 11.86
CA TRP A 493 16.36 -2.94 12.45
C TRP A 493 15.32 -2.93 13.56
N PHE A 494 14.34 -3.81 13.47
CA PHE A 494 13.30 -3.98 14.47
C PHE A 494 13.56 -5.24 15.28
N GLN A 495 13.42 -5.15 16.61
CA GLN A 495 13.57 -6.29 17.51
C GLN A 495 12.84 -6.04 18.82
N GLY A 496 11.79 -6.82 19.09
CA GLY A 496 10.92 -6.60 20.24
C GLY A 496 10.29 -5.20 20.20
N ASP A 497 10.40 -4.47 21.33
CA ASP A 497 9.89 -3.09 21.43
C ASP A 497 10.87 -2.03 20.87
N TYR A 498 12.02 -2.42 20.32
CA TYR A 498 13.10 -1.49 19.93
C TYR A 498 13.30 -1.42 18.43
N LYS A 499 13.76 -0.26 18.00
CA LYS A 499 14.14 0.03 16.62
C LYS A 499 15.45 0.78 16.56
N LEU A 500 16.37 0.30 15.72
CA LEU A 500 17.46 1.10 15.18
C LEU A 500 17.01 1.78 13.89
N ALA A 501 17.33 3.06 13.73
CA ALA A 501 17.06 3.80 12.50
C ALA A 501 18.28 4.60 12.05
N PHE A 502 18.46 4.68 10.74
CA PHE A 502 19.45 5.53 10.09
C PHE A 502 18.80 6.18 8.87
N ASN A 503 18.62 7.50 8.94
CA ASN A 503 18.12 8.29 7.83
C ASN A 503 19.25 9.13 7.23
N ARG A 504 19.39 9.09 5.90
CA ARG A 504 20.33 9.92 5.14
C ARG A 504 19.74 11.33 4.96
N PHE A 505 19.66 12.06 6.05
CA PHE A 505 19.16 13.42 6.06
C PHE A 505 20.07 14.34 6.87
N GLY A 506 20.33 15.57 6.37
CA GLY A 506 21.21 16.53 7.01
C GLY A 506 22.70 16.24 6.79
N ASP A 507 23.56 17.08 7.39
CA ASP A 507 25.01 17.05 7.16
C ASP A 507 25.74 15.91 7.87
N ALA A 508 25.13 15.32 8.91
CA ALA A 508 25.76 14.28 9.74
C ALA A 508 24.73 13.17 10.10
N PRO A 509 24.31 12.35 9.13
CA PRO A 509 23.40 11.25 9.40
C PRO A 509 24.05 10.24 10.35
N ARG A 510 23.28 9.78 11.33
CA ARG A 510 23.74 8.81 12.34
C ARG A 510 22.68 7.78 12.65
N TRP A 511 23.12 6.64 13.18
CA TRP A 511 22.24 5.67 13.75
C TRP A 511 21.64 6.16 15.06
N GLN A 512 20.37 5.86 15.29
CA GLN A 512 19.61 6.21 16.48
C GLN A 512 18.90 4.97 16.99
N LEU A 513 18.70 4.86 18.31
CA LEU A 513 17.97 3.78 18.96
C LEU A 513 16.71 4.33 19.61
N PHE A 514 15.56 3.70 19.34
CA PHE A 514 14.27 4.08 19.90
C PHE A 514 13.60 2.88 20.58
N ASN A 515 12.85 3.15 21.66
CA ASN A 515 11.91 2.19 22.23
C ASN A 515 10.49 2.59 21.76
N LEU A 516 9.96 1.89 20.77
CA LEU A 516 8.70 2.23 20.10
C LEU A 516 7.48 2.07 21.01
N LYS A 517 7.55 1.24 22.05
CA LYS A 517 6.46 1.08 23.03
C LYS A 517 6.34 2.31 23.92
N ALA A 518 7.45 2.92 24.29
CA ALA A 518 7.50 4.09 25.15
C ALA A 518 7.50 5.41 24.36
N ASP A 519 8.00 5.39 23.12
CA ASP A 519 8.25 6.56 22.27
C ASP A 519 8.02 6.21 20.79
N LEU A 520 6.77 6.00 20.42
CA LEU A 520 6.39 5.68 19.05
C LEU A 520 6.70 6.82 18.06
N ALA A 521 6.78 8.06 18.55
CA ALA A 521 7.06 9.24 17.75
C ALA A 521 8.58 9.45 17.50
N GLU A 522 9.45 8.54 17.96
CA GLU A 522 10.90 8.57 17.75
C GLU A 522 11.54 9.90 18.20
N THR A 523 11.10 10.41 19.38
CA THR A 523 11.52 11.71 19.90
C THR A 523 12.77 11.66 20.76
N ARG A 524 13.11 10.46 21.29
CA ARG A 524 14.21 10.25 22.24
C ARG A 524 15.18 9.19 21.76
N ASP A 525 16.32 9.62 21.29
CA ASP A 525 17.45 8.74 20.93
C ASP A 525 18.09 8.13 22.20
N LEU A 526 18.09 6.80 22.29
CA LEU A 526 18.62 6.02 23.40
C LEU A 526 20.02 5.46 23.11
N SER A 527 20.64 5.75 21.95
CA SER A 527 21.90 5.17 21.50
C SER A 527 23.05 5.32 22.51
N GLU A 528 23.10 6.45 23.24
CA GLU A 528 24.13 6.70 24.27
C GLU A 528 23.75 6.08 25.62
N SER A 529 22.46 6.12 26.00
CA SER A 529 21.99 5.65 27.32
C SER A 529 21.83 4.12 27.40
N GLU A 530 21.59 3.45 26.23
CA GLU A 530 21.49 2.00 26.11
C GLU A 530 22.51 1.45 25.08
N SER A 531 23.79 1.82 25.25
CA SER A 531 24.85 1.53 24.28
C SER A 531 25.07 0.02 24.04
N GLU A 532 24.92 -0.83 25.05
CA GLU A 532 25.04 -2.29 24.88
C GLU A 532 23.95 -2.85 23.97
N ARG A 533 22.69 -2.38 24.11
CA ARG A 533 21.59 -2.75 23.23
C ARG A 533 21.80 -2.21 21.81
N PHE A 534 22.23 -0.96 21.72
CA PHE A 534 22.54 -0.32 20.44
C PHE A 534 23.59 -1.15 19.67
N ASP A 535 24.68 -1.53 20.29
CA ASP A 535 25.75 -2.32 19.67
C ASP A 535 25.27 -3.71 19.27
N ALA A 536 24.47 -4.38 20.11
CA ALA A 536 23.90 -5.70 19.80
C ALA A 536 22.95 -5.65 18.60
N MET A 537 21.99 -4.71 18.59
CA MET A 537 21.05 -4.54 17.47
C MET A 537 21.76 -4.09 16.20
N ARG A 538 22.83 -3.30 16.33
CA ARG A 538 23.67 -2.89 15.20
C ARG A 538 24.37 -4.09 14.57
N ALA A 539 24.90 -5.00 15.39
CA ALA A 539 25.52 -6.25 14.91
C ALA A 539 24.48 -7.15 14.21
N SER A 540 23.24 -7.22 14.73
CA SER A 540 22.14 -7.97 14.11
C SER A 540 21.76 -7.39 12.74
N TYR A 541 21.64 -6.06 12.63
CA TYR A 541 21.42 -5.40 11.34
C TYR A 541 22.54 -5.71 10.34
N ASP A 542 23.82 -5.60 10.76
CA ASP A 542 24.96 -5.84 9.86
C ASP A 542 25.00 -7.31 9.39
N ALA A 543 24.59 -8.26 10.24
CA ALA A 543 24.47 -9.67 9.86
C ALA A 543 23.34 -9.90 8.85
N TRP A 544 22.16 -9.32 9.08
CA TRP A 544 21.02 -9.35 8.16
C TRP A 544 21.38 -8.71 6.81
N ALA A 545 21.95 -7.51 6.83
CA ALA A 545 22.33 -6.78 5.62
C ALA A 545 23.32 -7.57 4.75
N LYS A 546 24.28 -8.26 5.40
CA LYS A 546 25.21 -9.14 4.71
C LYS A 546 24.50 -10.36 4.09
N ALA A 547 23.59 -10.98 4.83
CA ALA A 547 22.85 -12.17 4.37
C ALA A 547 21.96 -11.87 3.16
N HIS A 548 21.36 -10.67 3.13
CA HIS A 548 20.44 -10.22 2.06
C HIS A 548 21.15 -9.44 0.93
N GLY A 549 22.48 -9.35 0.96
CA GLY A 549 23.23 -8.70 -0.11
C GLY A 549 23.04 -7.19 -0.19
N VAL A 550 22.76 -6.54 0.95
CA VAL A 550 22.59 -5.08 1.02
C VAL A 550 23.88 -4.37 0.61
N LEU A 551 23.78 -3.48 -0.36
CA LEU A 551 24.87 -2.67 -0.87
C LEU A 551 24.79 -1.23 -0.35
N SER A 552 25.95 -0.65 -0.09
CA SER A 552 26.03 0.77 0.24
C SER A 552 25.80 1.61 -1.00
N VAL A 553 25.09 2.72 -0.85
CA VAL A 553 25.01 3.78 -1.88
C VAL A 553 26.18 4.75 -1.74
N ALA A 554 26.54 5.42 -2.84
CA ALA A 554 27.55 6.48 -2.83
C ALA A 554 27.16 7.61 -1.85
N PRO A 555 28.14 8.31 -1.22
CA PRO A 555 27.83 9.39 -0.28
C PRO A 555 26.97 10.51 -0.88
N ASP A 556 27.14 10.78 -2.16
CA ASP A 556 26.43 11.79 -2.95
C ASP A 556 25.18 11.22 -3.67
N TYR A 557 24.78 9.96 -3.41
CA TYR A 557 23.59 9.38 -4.00
C TYR A 557 22.36 10.20 -3.61
N ASP A 558 21.64 10.65 -4.63
CA ASP A 558 20.32 11.27 -4.54
C ASP A 558 19.33 10.48 -5.38
N GLN A 559 18.30 9.93 -4.72
CA GLN A 559 17.30 9.08 -5.35
C GLN A 559 16.55 9.83 -6.46
N ARG A 560 16.18 11.09 -6.24
CA ARG A 560 15.43 11.90 -7.21
C ARG A 560 16.29 12.21 -8.44
N GLN A 561 17.55 12.53 -8.21
CA GLN A 561 18.51 12.75 -9.31
C GLN A 561 18.74 11.47 -10.12
N THR A 562 18.79 10.32 -9.46
CA THR A 562 18.92 9.01 -10.11
C THR A 562 17.70 8.72 -10.99
N VAL A 563 16.48 8.87 -10.47
CA VAL A 563 15.22 8.74 -11.22
C VAL A 563 15.23 9.64 -12.46
N PHE A 564 15.57 10.92 -12.27
CA PHE A 564 15.62 11.88 -13.38
C PHE A 564 16.65 11.50 -14.44
N SER A 565 17.87 11.17 -14.04
CA SER A 565 18.97 10.85 -14.97
C SER A 565 18.71 9.58 -15.77
N LYS A 566 18.13 8.53 -15.15
CA LYS A 566 17.69 7.32 -15.85
C LYS A 566 16.58 7.63 -16.85
N GLY A 567 15.58 8.39 -16.45
CA GLY A 567 14.50 8.81 -17.33
C GLY A 567 15.01 9.56 -18.56
N MET A 568 15.96 10.48 -18.36
CA MET A 568 16.56 11.25 -19.45
C MET A 568 17.37 10.35 -20.42
N ARG A 569 18.08 9.35 -19.91
CA ARG A 569 18.81 8.37 -20.76
C ARG A 569 17.87 7.49 -21.58
N ASN A 570 16.78 7.08 -20.98
CA ASN A 570 15.79 6.22 -21.66
C ASN A 570 14.96 7.00 -22.71
N ARG A 571 15.00 8.34 -22.68
CA ARG A 571 14.26 9.22 -23.60
C ARG A 571 15.12 10.32 -24.20
N PRO A 572 16.10 9.96 -25.08
CA PRO A 572 17.03 10.94 -25.68
C PRO A 572 16.32 12.06 -26.46
N GLY A 573 15.15 11.80 -27.04
CA GLY A 573 14.33 12.82 -27.70
C GLY A 573 13.83 13.92 -26.75
N LEU A 574 13.58 13.60 -25.47
CA LEU A 574 13.21 14.57 -24.44
C LEU A 574 14.40 15.50 -24.14
N LEU A 575 15.61 14.94 -24.05
CA LEU A 575 16.85 15.70 -23.86
C LEU A 575 17.07 16.70 -24.98
N VAL A 576 16.92 16.28 -26.24
CA VAL A 576 17.03 17.14 -27.42
C VAL A 576 15.96 18.24 -27.39
N GLY A 577 14.72 17.89 -27.06
CA GLY A 577 13.62 18.86 -26.97
C GLY A 577 13.87 19.93 -25.90
N LEU A 578 14.29 19.53 -24.70
CA LEU A 578 14.64 20.46 -23.61
C LEU A 578 15.83 21.35 -23.98
N THR A 579 16.85 20.79 -24.65
CA THR A 579 18.02 21.55 -25.10
C THR A 579 17.62 22.59 -26.16
N LEU A 580 16.75 22.26 -27.08
CA LEU A 580 16.25 23.20 -28.10
C LEU A 580 15.40 24.32 -27.48
N VAL A 581 14.57 24.02 -26.48
CA VAL A 581 13.76 25.02 -25.76
C VAL A 581 14.65 26.08 -25.06
N VAL A 582 15.84 25.68 -24.60
CA VAL A 582 16.80 26.59 -23.96
C VAL A 582 17.69 27.31 -25.00
N LEU A 583 18.23 26.57 -25.96
CA LEU A 583 19.20 27.11 -26.94
C LEU A 583 18.57 28.04 -27.97
N VAL A 584 17.36 27.74 -28.43
CA VAL A 584 16.71 28.56 -29.46
C VAL A 584 16.46 29.99 -29.01
N PRO A 585 15.89 30.27 -27.80
CA PRO A 585 15.76 31.61 -27.29
C PRO A 585 17.12 32.30 -27.06
N LEU A 586 18.11 31.60 -26.53
CA LEU A 586 19.44 32.13 -26.32
C LEU A 586 20.11 32.56 -27.64
N LEU A 587 20.00 31.72 -28.66
CA LEU A 587 20.48 32.05 -30.03
C LEU A 587 19.70 33.24 -30.59
N ALA A 588 18.38 33.31 -30.40
CA ALA A 588 17.58 34.44 -30.87
C ALA A 588 18.00 35.76 -30.16
N VAL A 589 18.21 35.74 -28.84
CA VAL A 589 18.73 36.87 -28.11
C VAL A 589 20.12 37.26 -28.57
N PHE A 590 21.02 36.27 -28.76
CA PHE A 590 22.37 36.50 -29.31
C PHE A 590 22.32 37.17 -30.70
N PHE A 591 21.49 36.70 -31.59
CA PHE A 591 21.34 37.32 -32.91
C PHE A 591 20.77 38.73 -32.87
N LEU A 592 19.81 38.97 -31.94
CA LEU A 592 19.26 40.34 -31.72
C LEU A 592 20.35 41.29 -31.23
N VAL A 593 21.16 40.87 -30.25
CA VAL A 593 22.27 41.64 -29.70
C VAL A 593 23.33 41.92 -30.78
N VAL A 594 23.73 40.90 -31.52
CA VAL A 594 24.70 41.06 -32.65
C VAL A 594 24.15 42.02 -33.70
N ARG A 595 22.86 41.92 -34.05
CA ARG A 595 22.21 42.83 -34.99
C ARG A 595 22.13 44.25 -34.49
N TRP A 596 21.90 44.45 -33.16
CA TRP A 596 21.91 45.76 -32.54
C TRP A 596 23.31 46.40 -32.59
N PHE A 597 24.37 45.65 -32.22
CA PHE A 597 25.77 46.15 -32.33
C PHE A 597 26.21 46.45 -33.74
N ARG A 598 25.75 45.72 -34.75
CA ARG A 598 26.04 45.99 -36.17
C ARG A 598 25.35 47.27 -36.68
N ARG A 599 24.15 47.55 -36.17
CA ARG A 599 23.43 48.81 -36.53
C ARG A 599 24.02 50.06 -35.84
N GLY A 600 24.57 49.93 -34.64
CA GLY A 600 25.23 51.02 -33.94
C GLY A 600 26.62 51.40 -34.48
N LYS A 601 27.20 50.64 -35.43
CA LYS A 601 28.46 50.94 -36.10
C LYS A 601 28.24 51.64 -37.47
N LEU A 602 27.01 51.85 -37.87
CA LEU A 602 26.63 52.47 -39.16
C LEU A 602 25.94 53.83 -38.95
N ALA A 603 25.85 54.29 -37.72
CA ALA A 603 25.51 55.65 -37.29
C ALA A 603 26.77 56.31 -36.67
#